data_8a3306b736e23c010029cf03b64db95e
#
_entry.id   8a3306b736e23c010029cf03b64db95e
#
_cell.length_a   1.000
_cell.length_b   1.000
_cell.length_c   1.000
_cell.angle_alpha   90.00
_cell.angle_beta   90.00
_cell.angle_gamma   90.00
#
_symmetry.space_group_name_H-M   'P 1'
#
loop_
_entity.id
_entity.type
_entity.pdbx_description
1 polymer ?
#
loop_
_entity_poly.entity_id
_entity_poly.type
_entity_poly.pdbx_seq_one_letter_code
_entity_poly.pdbx_strand_id
1 'polypeptide(L)'
;AVFVLFYLLFLLILGIPVVTMELAVGRASHKSAMMGFKTLEPKGSKWHWHGWICLLGSFVLMIYYTVVSGWMVDYFWKFLNGSFNGMGPEKVAATFDAMVADPYELIFFMGLNVLVGFAVCAGGVAKSLEKVTKVMMLGLLGLIVILAVNSLLLPGSAKGVEFYLLPDWNRAVEAGIGNVAAAAMNQAFFTLSVGQGSMEIFASYMSRNNTLGGEAVRITALDTFVALMAGLIIFPACSAFGVEPSEGPSLIFVTLPNVFINMSFGQFWGSLFFVFMTFASFSTVTAVFESLIGNCMDDFGWSRKKTVLILLPFVFLGSIPCALGFNVWSDVQIAGKGILDMEDFLVSGLILPLGSIIFALFCVSKYGWGFDKYLEEVNTGTGMKMPRWIRPYFCYVLPLLILFVLVKGLM
;
A
#
# COMPACT_ATOMS: atom_id res chain seq x y z
N ALA A 1 18.48 -2.47 8.85
CA ALA A 1 19.21 -2.59 7.56
C ALA A 1 19.06 -3.97 6.90
N VAL A 2 19.27 -5.11 7.60
CA VAL A 2 19.13 -6.47 6.99
C VAL A 2 17.73 -6.69 6.41
N PHE A 3 16.66 -6.24 7.12
CA PHE A 3 15.30 -6.24 6.59
C PHE A 3 15.20 -5.47 5.26
N VAL A 4 15.82 -4.29 5.16
CA VAL A 4 15.80 -3.48 3.92
C VAL A 4 16.49 -4.20 2.77
N LEU A 5 17.60 -4.91 3.01
CA LEU A 5 18.27 -5.71 1.99
C LEU A 5 17.38 -6.85 1.47
N PHE A 6 16.72 -7.60 2.38
CA PHE A 6 15.77 -8.63 1.97
C PHE A 6 14.57 -8.04 1.25
N TYR A 7 14.04 -6.90 1.71
CA TYR A 7 12.94 -6.20 1.05
C TYR A 7 13.30 -5.82 -0.39
N LEU A 8 14.44 -5.19 -0.62
CA LEU A 8 14.92 -4.84 -1.96
C LEU A 8 15.11 -6.08 -2.85
N LEU A 9 15.67 -7.15 -2.29
CA LEU A 9 15.82 -8.42 -3.00
C LEU A 9 14.45 -8.97 -3.43
N PHE A 10 13.46 -9.01 -2.51
CA PHE A 10 12.13 -9.53 -2.81
C PHE A 10 11.32 -8.64 -3.75
N LEU A 11 11.53 -7.32 -3.73
CA LEU A 11 10.96 -6.45 -4.76
C LEU A 11 11.44 -6.83 -6.15
N LEU A 12 12.73 -7.16 -6.31
CA LEU A 12 13.29 -7.54 -7.60
C LEU A 12 12.81 -8.92 -8.06
N ILE A 13 12.84 -9.93 -7.16
CA ILE A 13 12.56 -11.31 -7.55
C ILE A 13 11.07 -11.67 -7.48
N LEU A 14 10.26 -11.00 -6.68
CA LEU A 14 8.83 -11.25 -6.56
C LEU A 14 7.98 -10.07 -7.04
N GLY A 15 8.24 -8.88 -6.54
CA GLY A 15 7.43 -7.70 -6.79
C GLY A 15 7.34 -7.34 -8.27
N ILE A 16 8.46 -7.07 -8.92
CA ILE A 16 8.50 -6.70 -10.36
C ILE A 16 7.84 -7.76 -11.26
N PRO A 17 8.13 -9.07 -11.11
CA PRO A 17 7.44 -10.11 -11.86
C PRO A 17 5.92 -10.08 -11.72
N VAL A 18 5.40 -10.00 -10.48
CA VAL A 18 3.95 -10.01 -10.25
C VAL A 18 3.29 -8.73 -10.75
N VAL A 19 3.87 -7.55 -10.49
CA VAL A 19 3.40 -6.28 -11.08
C VAL A 19 3.31 -6.38 -12.60
N THR A 20 4.34 -6.93 -13.24
CA THR A 20 4.35 -7.09 -14.70
C THR A 20 3.21 -7.98 -15.19
N MET A 21 2.82 -9.02 -14.42
CA MET A 21 1.71 -9.90 -14.75
C MET A 21 0.37 -9.20 -14.64
N GLU A 22 0.10 -8.47 -13.56
CA GLU A 22 -1.12 -7.66 -13.42
C GLU A 22 -1.24 -6.60 -14.52
N LEU A 23 -0.14 -5.86 -14.77
CA LEU A 23 -0.11 -4.88 -15.85
C LEU A 23 -0.39 -5.51 -17.21
N ALA A 24 0.13 -6.74 -17.47
CA ALA A 24 -0.09 -7.42 -18.73
C ALA A 24 -1.56 -7.83 -18.93
N VAL A 25 -2.20 -8.37 -17.90
CA VAL A 25 -3.62 -8.75 -17.93
C VAL A 25 -4.49 -7.51 -18.17
N GLY A 26 -4.26 -6.43 -17.44
CA GLY A 26 -5.02 -5.19 -17.59
C GLY A 26 -4.85 -4.55 -18.96
N ARG A 27 -3.61 -4.39 -19.45
CA ARG A 27 -3.35 -3.75 -20.74
C ARG A 27 -3.81 -4.60 -21.94
N ALA A 28 -3.71 -5.92 -21.84
CA ALA A 28 -4.16 -6.82 -22.91
C ALA A 28 -5.68 -6.87 -23.03
N SER A 29 -6.38 -6.84 -21.90
CA SER A 29 -7.85 -6.94 -21.85
C SER A 29 -8.56 -5.59 -22.00
N HIS A 30 -7.93 -4.48 -21.59
CA HIS A 30 -8.56 -3.17 -21.39
C HIS A 30 -9.79 -3.22 -20.48
N LYS A 31 -9.76 -4.11 -19.48
CA LYS A 31 -10.84 -4.39 -18.52
C LYS A 31 -10.33 -4.47 -17.10
N SER A 32 -11.27 -4.41 -16.15
CA SER A 32 -11.05 -4.72 -14.74
C SER A 32 -10.80 -6.21 -14.52
N ALA A 33 -10.42 -6.58 -13.29
CA ALA A 33 -9.91 -7.93 -12.99
C ALA A 33 -10.83 -9.06 -13.48
N MET A 34 -12.12 -9.08 -13.10
CA MET A 34 -13.02 -10.16 -13.50
C MET A 34 -13.19 -10.24 -15.02
N MET A 35 -13.47 -9.12 -15.66
CA MET A 35 -13.66 -9.06 -17.10
C MET A 35 -12.36 -9.22 -17.87
N GLY A 36 -11.22 -8.82 -17.27
CA GLY A 36 -9.88 -9.02 -17.82
C GLY A 36 -9.54 -10.50 -17.94
N PHE A 37 -9.66 -11.23 -16.84
CA PHE A 37 -9.48 -12.68 -16.86
C PHE A 37 -10.43 -13.36 -17.83
N LYS A 38 -11.74 -13.00 -17.82
CA LYS A 38 -12.74 -13.56 -18.71
C LYS A 38 -12.44 -13.32 -20.19
N THR A 39 -11.83 -12.19 -20.54
CA THR A 39 -11.47 -11.85 -21.92
C THR A 39 -10.28 -12.68 -22.42
N LEU A 40 -9.32 -12.97 -21.54
CA LEU A 40 -8.06 -13.61 -21.89
C LEU A 40 -8.03 -15.13 -21.64
N GLU A 41 -8.94 -15.63 -20.80
CA GLU A 41 -8.98 -17.05 -20.43
C GLU A 41 -9.38 -17.97 -21.59
N PRO A 42 -8.96 -19.25 -21.61
CA PRO A 42 -9.46 -20.25 -22.54
C PRO A 42 -10.97 -20.49 -22.35
N LYS A 43 -11.66 -20.77 -23.46
CA LYS A 43 -13.11 -21.09 -23.42
C LYS A 43 -13.41 -22.23 -22.45
N GLY A 44 -14.37 -22.01 -21.55
CA GLY A 44 -14.82 -23.00 -20.57
C GLY A 44 -13.97 -23.05 -19.28
N SER A 45 -12.95 -22.23 -19.15
CA SER A 45 -12.20 -22.07 -17.89
C SER A 45 -12.96 -21.17 -16.88
N LYS A 46 -12.45 -21.09 -15.67
CA LYS A 46 -13.08 -20.35 -14.57
C LYS A 46 -12.13 -19.35 -13.89
N TRP A 47 -11.10 -18.91 -14.58
CA TRP A 47 -10.12 -17.96 -14.03
C TRP A 47 -10.75 -16.62 -13.64
N HIS A 48 -11.80 -16.19 -14.35
CA HIS A 48 -12.54 -14.95 -14.05
C HIS A 48 -13.12 -14.90 -12.63
N TRP A 49 -13.28 -16.04 -11.95
CA TRP A 49 -13.71 -16.06 -10.55
C TRP A 49 -12.72 -15.35 -9.62
N HIS A 50 -11.44 -15.28 -10.02
CA HIS A 50 -10.44 -14.52 -9.28
C HIS A 50 -10.79 -13.03 -9.16
N GLY A 51 -11.49 -12.48 -10.15
CA GLY A 51 -11.94 -11.09 -10.11
C GLY A 51 -12.83 -10.76 -8.89
N TRP A 52 -13.64 -11.72 -8.42
CA TRP A 52 -14.41 -11.54 -7.19
C TRP A 52 -13.52 -11.46 -5.95
N ILE A 53 -12.41 -12.21 -5.93
CA ILE A 53 -11.42 -12.15 -4.86
C ILE A 53 -10.70 -10.78 -4.89
N CYS A 54 -10.38 -10.28 -6.08
CA CYS A 54 -9.79 -8.95 -6.26
C CYS A 54 -10.74 -7.84 -5.77
N LEU A 55 -12.03 -7.92 -6.13
CA LEU A 55 -13.04 -6.97 -5.70
C LEU A 55 -13.22 -6.99 -4.18
N LEU A 56 -13.34 -8.18 -3.59
CA LEU A 56 -13.43 -8.36 -2.14
C LEU A 56 -12.19 -7.82 -1.43
N GLY A 57 -11.00 -8.15 -1.93
CA GLY A 57 -9.72 -7.69 -1.38
C GLY A 57 -9.61 -6.16 -1.39
N SER A 58 -9.96 -5.54 -2.50
CA SER A 58 -9.97 -4.06 -2.60
C SER A 58 -11.00 -3.44 -1.66
N PHE A 59 -12.15 -4.09 -1.46
CA PHE A 59 -13.17 -3.63 -0.52
C PHE A 59 -12.69 -3.76 0.93
N VAL A 60 -12.19 -4.94 1.34
CA VAL A 60 -11.68 -5.17 2.69
C VAL A 60 -10.50 -4.24 2.99
N LEU A 61 -9.59 -4.03 2.03
CA LEU A 61 -8.51 -3.05 2.19
C LEU A 61 -9.07 -1.67 2.51
N MET A 62 -10.08 -1.20 1.79
CA MET A 62 -10.60 0.15 1.98
C MET A 62 -11.34 0.34 3.29
N ILE A 63 -11.99 -0.66 3.85
CA ILE A 63 -12.74 -0.52 5.10
C ILE A 63 -11.83 -0.28 6.32
N TYR A 64 -10.60 -0.79 6.34
CA TYR A 64 -9.66 -0.44 7.41
C TYR A 64 -8.68 0.67 7.02
N TYR A 65 -8.23 0.72 5.78
CA TYR A 65 -7.25 1.70 5.34
C TYR A 65 -7.77 3.14 5.39
N THR A 66 -9.07 3.35 5.12
CA THR A 66 -9.70 4.68 5.23
C THR A 66 -9.74 5.18 6.67
N VAL A 67 -9.83 4.29 7.66
CA VAL A 67 -9.75 4.64 9.08
C VAL A 67 -8.34 5.13 9.41
N VAL A 68 -7.31 4.37 9.06
CA VAL A 68 -5.90 4.74 9.30
C VAL A 68 -5.52 6.01 8.54
N SER A 69 -5.98 6.14 7.29
CA SER A 69 -5.78 7.37 6.51
C SER A 69 -6.50 8.58 7.15
N GLY A 70 -7.64 8.36 7.79
CA GLY A 70 -8.34 9.38 8.60
C GLY A 70 -7.48 9.88 9.76
N TRP A 71 -6.73 8.99 10.45
CA TRP A 71 -5.81 9.39 11.54
C TRP A 71 -4.70 10.33 11.05
N MET A 72 -4.23 10.16 9.80
CA MET A 72 -3.23 11.07 9.21
C MET A 72 -3.77 12.49 9.06
N VAL A 73 -5.04 12.61 8.61
CA VAL A 73 -5.73 13.90 8.45
C VAL A 73 -5.97 14.55 9.81
N ASP A 74 -6.39 13.77 10.80
CA ASP A 74 -6.61 14.26 12.16
C ASP A 74 -5.31 14.79 12.79
N TYR A 75 -4.22 14.04 12.70
CA TYR A 75 -2.92 14.47 13.21
C TYR A 75 -2.36 15.69 12.47
N PHE A 76 -2.60 15.78 11.16
CA PHE A 76 -2.31 17.02 10.44
C PHE A 76 -3.06 18.20 11.05
N TRP A 77 -4.35 18.05 11.32
CA TRP A 77 -5.18 19.09 11.94
C TRP A 77 -4.69 19.44 13.35
N LYS A 78 -4.36 18.44 14.18
CA LYS A 78 -3.83 18.64 15.53
C LYS A 78 -2.50 19.37 15.56
N PHE A 79 -1.58 19.06 14.63
CA PHE A 79 -0.33 19.82 14.51
C PHE A 79 -0.56 21.24 13.98
N LEU A 80 -1.39 21.40 12.97
CA LEU A 80 -1.66 22.71 12.38
C LEU A 80 -2.23 23.72 13.39
N ASN A 81 -3.15 23.28 14.25
CA ASN A 81 -3.77 24.13 15.27
C ASN A 81 -2.94 24.25 16.57
N GLY A 82 -1.79 23.58 16.63
CA GLY A 82 -0.88 23.66 17.78
C GLY A 82 -1.29 22.84 18.99
N SER A 83 -2.16 21.82 18.83
CA SER A 83 -2.61 20.98 19.96
C SER A 83 -1.46 20.32 20.72
N PHE A 84 -0.36 20.03 20.06
CA PHE A 84 0.83 19.40 20.69
C PHE A 84 1.78 20.38 21.38
N ASN A 85 1.56 21.71 21.30
CA ASN A 85 2.46 22.69 21.85
C ASN A 85 2.52 22.59 23.39
N GLY A 86 3.72 22.44 23.93
CA GLY A 86 3.97 22.36 25.37
C GLY A 86 3.55 21.03 26.01
N MET A 87 3.24 20.01 25.21
CA MET A 87 3.00 18.65 25.71
C MET A 87 4.30 17.93 26.05
N GLY A 88 4.26 17.06 27.08
CA GLY A 88 5.31 16.09 27.35
C GLY A 88 4.97 14.73 26.72
N PRO A 89 5.94 13.77 26.71
CA PRO A 89 5.79 12.48 26.05
C PRO A 89 4.55 11.67 26.47
N GLU A 90 4.20 11.70 27.76
CA GLU A 90 3.03 11.00 28.27
C GLU A 90 1.71 11.55 27.69
N LYS A 91 1.62 12.89 27.53
CA LYS A 91 0.45 13.53 26.96
C LYS A 91 0.33 13.27 25.45
N VAL A 92 1.45 13.14 24.75
CA VAL A 92 1.43 12.76 23.32
C VAL A 92 0.88 11.35 23.16
N ALA A 93 1.33 10.38 23.96
CA ALA A 93 0.78 9.03 23.96
C ALA A 93 -0.73 9.04 24.30
N ALA A 94 -1.10 9.75 25.37
CA ALA A 94 -2.50 9.90 25.78
C ALA A 94 -3.36 10.57 24.68
N THR A 95 -2.80 11.40 23.80
CA THR A 95 -3.53 12.00 22.68
C THR A 95 -3.93 10.94 21.65
N PHE A 96 -3.05 9.98 21.37
CA PHE A 96 -3.36 8.85 20.50
C PHE A 96 -4.44 7.95 21.11
N ASP A 97 -4.26 7.58 22.39
CA ASP A 97 -5.24 6.78 23.11
C ASP A 97 -6.63 7.44 23.17
N ALA A 98 -6.66 8.77 23.41
CA ALA A 98 -7.89 9.53 23.41
C ALA A 98 -8.58 9.58 22.04
N MET A 99 -7.80 9.75 20.96
CA MET A 99 -8.30 9.75 19.58
C MET A 99 -8.93 8.40 19.24
N VAL A 100 -8.26 7.28 19.51
CA VAL A 100 -8.80 5.95 19.18
C VAL A 100 -9.96 5.55 20.08
N ALA A 101 -10.06 6.14 21.28
CA ALA A 101 -11.19 5.96 22.21
C ALA A 101 -12.44 6.76 21.82
N ASP A 102 -12.33 7.81 20.99
CA ASP A 102 -13.47 8.61 20.55
C ASP A 102 -14.04 8.12 19.21
N PRO A 103 -15.18 7.42 19.21
CA PRO A 103 -15.78 6.91 17.98
C PRO A 103 -16.24 8.01 17.03
N TYR A 104 -16.62 9.19 17.53
CA TYR A 104 -17.09 10.28 16.69
C TYR A 104 -15.94 10.93 15.92
N GLU A 105 -14.79 11.13 16.58
CA GLU A 105 -13.59 11.67 15.97
C GLU A 105 -13.09 10.72 14.86
N LEU A 106 -12.99 9.42 15.15
CA LEU A 106 -12.57 8.41 14.16
C LEU A 106 -13.51 8.36 12.96
N ILE A 107 -14.82 8.29 13.19
CA ILE A 107 -15.82 8.20 12.10
C ILE A 107 -15.84 9.49 11.28
N PHE A 108 -15.64 10.66 11.90
CA PHE A 108 -15.61 11.93 11.19
C PHE A 108 -14.43 12.01 10.20
N PHE A 109 -13.20 11.76 10.65
CA PHE A 109 -12.02 11.84 9.79
C PHE A 109 -11.98 10.72 8.75
N MET A 110 -12.39 9.50 9.11
CA MET A 110 -12.61 8.40 8.16
C MET A 110 -13.64 8.78 7.10
N GLY A 111 -14.81 9.31 7.52
CA GLY A 111 -15.87 9.73 6.62
C GLY A 111 -15.46 10.86 5.68
N LEU A 112 -14.69 11.83 6.18
CA LEU A 112 -14.11 12.89 5.36
C LEU A 112 -13.19 12.31 4.27
N ASN A 113 -12.36 11.34 4.63
CA ASN A 113 -11.45 10.65 3.70
C ASN A 113 -12.21 9.90 2.61
N VAL A 114 -13.25 9.13 3.00
CA VAL A 114 -14.12 8.41 2.06
C VAL A 114 -14.83 9.38 1.11
N LEU A 115 -15.42 10.45 1.65
CA LEU A 115 -16.16 11.44 0.86
C LEU A 115 -15.27 12.13 -0.17
N VAL A 116 -14.10 12.64 0.26
CA VAL A 116 -13.17 13.34 -0.62
C VAL A 116 -12.58 12.38 -1.67
N GLY A 117 -12.24 11.14 -1.28
CA GLY A 117 -11.73 10.12 -2.19
C GLY A 117 -12.72 9.78 -3.31
N PHE A 118 -13.97 9.51 -2.98
CA PHE A 118 -15.00 9.27 -4.00
C PHE A 118 -15.34 10.51 -4.82
N ALA A 119 -15.29 11.72 -4.24
CA ALA A 119 -15.48 12.96 -4.98
C ALA A 119 -14.39 13.15 -6.06
N VAL A 120 -13.13 12.85 -5.74
CA VAL A 120 -12.03 12.87 -6.72
C VAL A 120 -12.26 11.83 -7.83
N CYS A 121 -12.62 10.59 -7.48
CA CYS A 121 -12.86 9.52 -8.45
C CYS A 121 -14.12 9.74 -9.31
N ALA A 122 -15.13 10.46 -8.81
CA ALA A 122 -16.36 10.77 -9.54
C ALA A 122 -16.11 11.53 -10.85
N GLY A 123 -15.07 12.37 -10.89
CA GLY A 123 -14.66 13.12 -12.08
C GLY A 123 -14.01 12.28 -13.18
N GLY A 124 -13.70 11.01 -12.91
CA GLY A 124 -13.04 10.09 -13.84
C GLY A 124 -11.52 10.18 -13.82
N VAL A 125 -10.84 9.17 -14.39
CA VAL A 125 -9.38 9.03 -14.32
C VAL A 125 -8.66 10.22 -14.94
N ALA A 126 -8.88 10.52 -16.21
CA ALA A 126 -8.12 11.55 -16.93
C ALA A 126 -8.44 12.99 -16.47
N LYS A 127 -9.67 13.27 -16.03
CA LYS A 127 -10.10 14.64 -15.71
C LYS A 127 -9.84 15.08 -14.28
N SER A 128 -9.92 14.15 -13.34
CA SER A 128 -9.86 14.44 -11.90
C SER A 128 -8.76 13.64 -11.22
N LEU A 129 -8.83 12.33 -11.21
CA LEU A 129 -7.92 11.46 -10.48
C LEU A 129 -6.46 11.71 -10.88
N GLU A 130 -6.13 11.62 -12.17
CA GLU A 130 -4.75 11.83 -12.66
C GLU A 130 -4.21 13.19 -12.28
N LYS A 131 -5.02 14.24 -12.44
CA LYS A 131 -4.61 15.63 -12.15
C LYS A 131 -4.35 15.82 -10.65
N VAL A 132 -5.26 15.35 -9.79
CA VAL A 132 -5.13 15.47 -8.34
C VAL A 132 -3.94 14.65 -7.85
N THR A 133 -3.84 13.39 -8.26
CA THR A 133 -2.74 12.50 -7.86
C THR A 133 -1.39 13.04 -8.32
N LYS A 134 -1.28 13.57 -9.54
CA LYS A 134 -0.03 14.17 -10.04
C LYS A 134 0.44 15.34 -9.17
N VAL A 135 -0.46 16.25 -8.80
CA VAL A 135 -0.13 17.38 -7.92
C VAL A 135 0.29 16.90 -6.55
N MET A 136 -0.46 15.95 -5.97
CA MET A 136 -0.15 15.37 -4.67
C MET A 136 1.20 14.65 -4.67
N MET A 137 1.49 13.84 -5.69
CA MET A 137 2.76 13.10 -5.79
C MET A 137 3.96 14.01 -6.00
N LEU A 138 3.83 15.09 -6.77
CA LEU A 138 4.90 16.09 -6.87
C LEU A 138 5.12 16.82 -5.54
N GLY A 139 4.05 17.17 -4.84
CA GLY A 139 4.12 17.71 -3.48
C GLY A 139 4.78 16.73 -2.50
N LEU A 140 4.37 15.46 -2.54
CA LEU A 140 4.95 14.40 -1.73
C LEU A 140 6.46 14.24 -1.96
N LEU A 141 6.90 14.18 -3.21
CA LEU A 141 8.32 14.08 -3.54
C LEU A 141 9.13 15.29 -3.05
N GLY A 142 8.57 16.50 -3.15
CA GLY A 142 9.19 17.69 -2.58
C GLY A 142 9.28 17.64 -1.04
N LEU A 143 8.17 17.28 -0.39
CA LEU A 143 8.08 17.18 1.07
C LEU A 143 9.04 16.13 1.64
N ILE A 144 9.11 14.93 1.02
CA ILE A 144 9.97 13.84 1.52
C ILE A 144 11.44 14.22 1.48
N VAL A 145 11.87 14.94 0.43
CA VAL A 145 13.26 15.44 0.34
C VAL A 145 13.55 16.48 1.41
N ILE A 146 12.64 17.45 1.61
CA ILE A 146 12.80 18.49 2.63
C ILE A 146 12.88 17.87 4.03
N LEU A 147 11.96 16.95 4.36
CA LEU A 147 11.92 16.27 5.66
C LEU A 147 13.16 15.40 5.89
N ALA A 148 13.60 14.64 4.88
CA ALA A 148 14.80 13.81 4.98
C ALA A 148 16.07 14.64 5.18
N VAL A 149 16.24 15.73 4.42
CA VAL A 149 17.37 16.64 4.60
C VAL A 149 17.34 17.24 6.00
N ASN A 150 16.18 17.70 6.48
CA ASN A 150 16.05 18.21 7.84
C ASN A 150 16.45 17.16 8.88
N SER A 151 15.96 15.92 8.79
CA SER A 151 16.30 14.85 9.73
C SER A 151 17.79 14.50 9.74
N LEU A 152 18.42 14.47 8.55
CA LEU A 152 19.86 14.18 8.42
C LEU A 152 20.75 15.28 9.00
N LEU A 153 20.30 16.54 9.00
CA LEU A 153 21.04 17.68 9.54
C LEU A 153 20.92 17.81 11.08
N LEU A 154 20.05 17.04 11.72
CA LEU A 154 19.88 17.07 13.16
C LEU A 154 21.15 16.56 13.89
N PRO A 155 21.59 17.22 14.95
CA PRO A 155 22.70 16.72 15.80
C PRO A 155 22.33 15.35 16.39
N GLY A 156 23.20 14.34 16.22
CA GLY A 156 22.95 12.97 16.71
C GLY A 156 22.23 12.05 15.73
N SER A 157 21.86 12.52 14.53
CA SER A 157 21.19 11.75 13.48
C SER A 157 22.02 10.58 12.94
N ALA A 158 23.36 10.66 13.00
CA ALA A 158 24.28 9.67 12.43
C ALA A 158 24.02 8.24 12.90
N LYS A 159 23.72 8.04 14.20
CA LYS A 159 23.38 6.71 14.75
C LYS A 159 22.12 6.12 14.13
N GLY A 160 21.12 6.96 13.85
CA GLY A 160 19.89 6.54 13.18
C GLY A 160 20.11 6.15 11.73
N VAL A 161 20.98 6.87 11.00
CA VAL A 161 21.43 6.52 9.65
C VAL A 161 22.16 5.18 9.66
N GLU A 162 23.09 4.99 10.59
CA GLU A 162 23.83 3.74 10.77
C GLU A 162 22.88 2.56 11.05
N PHE A 163 21.97 2.72 11.99
CA PHE A 163 20.94 1.72 12.32
C PHE A 163 20.12 1.34 11.08
N TYR A 164 19.74 2.31 10.28
CA TYR A 164 18.86 2.09 9.12
C TYR A 164 19.58 1.48 7.91
N LEU A 165 20.79 1.95 7.60
CA LEU A 165 21.49 1.60 6.37
C LEU A 165 22.59 0.54 6.54
N LEU A 166 23.26 0.45 7.72
CA LEU A 166 24.33 -0.51 7.92
C LEU A 166 23.79 -1.86 8.42
N PRO A 167 24.01 -2.96 7.69
CA PRO A 167 23.53 -4.28 8.07
C PRO A 167 24.18 -4.80 9.35
N ASP A 168 23.35 -5.07 10.36
CA ASP A 168 23.72 -5.77 11.58
C ASP A 168 23.19 -7.20 11.53
N TRP A 169 24.07 -8.12 11.15
CA TRP A 169 23.73 -9.54 11.01
C TRP A 169 23.51 -10.22 12.37
N ASN A 170 24.18 -9.77 13.44
CA ASN A 170 24.00 -10.36 14.78
C ASN A 170 22.56 -10.10 15.27
N ARG A 171 22.09 -8.87 15.16
CA ARG A 171 20.70 -8.52 15.48
C ARG A 171 19.68 -9.27 14.62
N ALA A 172 19.99 -9.48 13.33
CA ALA A 172 19.12 -10.24 12.45
C ALA A 172 19.06 -11.74 12.83
N VAL A 173 20.16 -12.32 13.31
CA VAL A 173 20.21 -13.70 13.84
C VAL A 173 19.40 -13.81 15.13
N GLU A 174 19.54 -12.87 16.04
CA GLU A 174 18.77 -12.81 17.30
C GLU A 174 17.27 -12.70 17.05
N ALA A 175 16.85 -11.88 16.09
CA ALA A 175 15.43 -11.76 15.66
C ALA A 175 14.93 -12.97 14.86
N GLY A 176 15.81 -13.87 14.46
CA GLY A 176 15.51 -14.99 13.56
C GLY A 176 15.50 -14.57 12.09
N ILE A 177 16.56 -14.89 11.36
CA ILE A 177 16.73 -14.52 9.93
C ILE A 177 15.51 -14.92 9.09
N GLY A 178 14.90 -16.09 9.36
CA GLY A 178 13.71 -16.55 8.65
C GLY A 178 12.50 -15.66 8.86
N ASN A 179 12.30 -15.13 10.06
CA ASN A 179 11.23 -14.19 10.39
C ASN A 179 11.45 -12.84 9.71
N VAL A 180 12.70 -12.33 9.76
CA VAL A 180 13.07 -11.08 9.09
C VAL A 180 12.85 -11.18 7.57
N ALA A 181 13.26 -12.30 6.96
CA ALA A 181 13.05 -12.54 5.54
C ALA A 181 11.56 -12.65 5.19
N ALA A 182 10.76 -13.38 5.99
CA ALA A 182 9.32 -13.51 5.76
C ALA A 182 8.60 -12.15 5.88
N ALA A 183 8.93 -11.35 6.89
CA ALA A 183 8.37 -10.01 7.05
C ALA A 183 8.74 -9.08 5.87
N ALA A 184 9.99 -9.12 5.41
CA ALA A 184 10.45 -8.35 4.26
C ALA A 184 9.76 -8.78 2.96
N MET A 185 9.46 -10.07 2.82
CA MET A 185 8.76 -10.62 1.68
C MET A 185 7.28 -10.22 1.66
N ASN A 186 6.59 -10.29 2.80
CA ASN A 186 5.23 -9.77 2.95
C ASN A 186 5.16 -8.28 2.64
N GLN A 187 6.12 -7.49 3.13
CA GLN A 187 6.20 -6.06 2.83
C GLN A 187 6.37 -5.78 1.34
N ALA A 188 7.14 -6.59 0.61
CA ALA A 188 7.31 -6.42 -0.83
C ALA A 188 6.01 -6.66 -1.63
N PHE A 189 5.11 -7.54 -1.16
CA PHE A 189 3.77 -7.69 -1.73
C PHE A 189 2.84 -6.54 -1.36
N PHE A 190 2.86 -6.15 -0.09
CA PHE A 190 1.98 -5.10 0.42
C PHE A 190 2.27 -3.74 -0.23
N THR A 191 3.53 -3.33 -0.29
CA THR A 191 3.92 -2.02 -0.83
C THR A 191 3.50 -1.82 -2.29
N LEU A 192 3.58 -2.88 -3.11
CA LEU A 192 3.19 -2.85 -4.52
C LEU A 192 1.71 -3.18 -4.73
N SER A 193 0.95 -3.51 -3.67
CA SER A 193 -0.47 -3.89 -3.71
C SER A 193 -0.78 -4.97 -4.76
N VAL A 194 0.15 -5.93 -4.94
CA VAL A 194 0.03 -6.99 -5.96
C VAL A 194 -0.85 -8.14 -5.48
N GLY A 195 -1.55 -8.77 -6.41
CA GLY A 195 -2.44 -9.91 -6.15
C GLY A 195 -3.92 -9.55 -6.07
N GLN A 196 -4.26 -8.27 -5.86
CA GLN A 196 -5.65 -7.82 -5.78
C GLN A 196 -6.18 -7.13 -7.05
N GLY A 197 -5.40 -7.10 -8.14
CA GLY A 197 -5.84 -6.51 -9.41
C GLY A 197 -5.88 -4.98 -9.45
N SER A 198 -5.32 -4.29 -8.46
CA SER A 198 -5.27 -2.82 -8.47
C SER A 198 -4.38 -2.28 -9.59
N MET A 199 -3.25 -2.92 -9.85
CA MET A 199 -2.37 -2.56 -10.97
C MET A 199 -3.03 -2.91 -12.32
N GLU A 200 -3.87 -3.93 -12.37
CA GLU A 200 -4.61 -4.32 -13.57
C GLU A 200 -5.54 -3.21 -14.06
N ILE A 201 -6.32 -2.58 -13.16
CA ILE A 201 -7.24 -1.51 -13.58
C ILE A 201 -6.48 -0.32 -14.14
N PHE A 202 -5.35 0.08 -13.55
CA PHE A 202 -4.53 1.16 -14.11
C PHE A 202 -3.93 0.78 -15.46
N ALA A 203 -3.48 -0.46 -15.61
CA ALA A 203 -2.96 -0.97 -16.86
C ALA A 203 -4.01 -1.02 -17.98
N SER A 204 -5.29 -1.19 -17.65
CA SER A 204 -6.38 -1.16 -18.63
C SER A 204 -6.50 0.18 -19.36
N TYR A 205 -5.99 1.26 -18.77
CA TYR A 205 -5.92 2.59 -19.38
C TYR A 205 -4.59 2.88 -20.10
N MET A 206 -3.59 1.99 -19.96
CA MET A 206 -2.25 2.22 -20.51
C MET A 206 -2.19 2.01 -22.02
N SER A 207 -1.43 2.88 -22.69
CA SER A 207 -1.08 2.70 -24.11
C SER A 207 -0.01 1.61 -24.30
N ARG A 208 0.11 1.10 -25.53
CA ARG A 208 1.14 0.12 -25.92
C ARG A 208 2.47 0.76 -26.36
N ASN A 209 2.73 2.01 -26.01
CA ASN A 209 3.93 2.71 -26.44
C ASN A 209 5.20 2.19 -25.75
N ASN A 210 5.09 1.80 -24.47
CA ASN A 210 6.21 1.32 -23.66
C ASN A 210 6.05 -0.17 -23.30
N THR A 211 7.19 -0.84 -23.10
CA THR A 211 7.21 -2.22 -22.57
C THR A 211 6.78 -2.25 -21.12
N LEU A 212 6.02 -3.28 -20.70
CA LEU A 212 5.54 -3.39 -19.32
C LEU A 212 6.65 -3.71 -18.32
N GLY A 213 7.69 -4.43 -18.75
CA GLY A 213 8.86 -4.65 -17.88
C GLY A 213 9.52 -3.34 -17.46
N GLY A 214 9.66 -2.39 -18.38
CA GLY A 214 10.17 -1.04 -18.09
C GLY A 214 9.26 -0.24 -17.16
N GLU A 215 7.94 -0.32 -17.36
CA GLU A 215 6.97 0.37 -16.49
C GLU A 215 6.95 -0.23 -15.07
N ALA A 216 6.96 -1.57 -14.95
CA ALA A 216 7.04 -2.24 -13.65
C ALA A 216 8.28 -1.83 -12.84
N VAL A 217 9.45 -1.75 -13.51
CA VAL A 217 10.68 -1.27 -12.87
C VAL A 217 10.56 0.19 -12.42
N ARG A 218 9.95 1.08 -13.23
CA ARG A 218 9.75 2.49 -12.85
C ARG A 218 8.82 2.63 -11.65
N ILE A 219 7.70 1.90 -11.65
CA ILE A 219 6.73 1.89 -10.53
C ILE A 219 7.45 1.43 -9.26
N THR A 220 8.11 0.28 -9.30
CA THR A 220 8.83 -0.28 -8.14
C THR A 220 9.95 0.64 -7.67
N ALA A 221 10.71 1.25 -8.57
CA ALA A 221 11.80 2.17 -8.20
C ALA A 221 11.29 3.43 -7.51
N LEU A 222 10.17 4.01 -7.97
CA LEU A 222 9.56 5.20 -7.34
C LEU A 222 8.99 4.86 -5.96
N ASP A 223 8.27 3.74 -5.84
CA ASP A 223 7.75 3.24 -4.57
C ASP A 223 8.88 3.01 -3.56
N THR A 224 9.92 2.28 -3.97
CA THR A 224 11.11 2.01 -3.16
C THR A 224 11.82 3.29 -2.74
N PHE A 225 11.95 4.28 -3.63
CA PHE A 225 12.54 5.57 -3.32
C PHE A 225 11.78 6.26 -2.18
N VAL A 226 10.45 6.33 -2.26
CA VAL A 226 9.63 6.93 -1.20
C VAL A 226 9.77 6.17 0.12
N ALA A 227 9.74 4.83 0.08
CA ALA A 227 9.90 3.99 1.27
C ALA A 227 11.27 4.18 1.95
N LEU A 228 12.36 4.22 1.17
CA LEU A 228 13.71 4.45 1.71
C LEU A 228 13.87 5.86 2.27
N MET A 229 13.33 6.87 1.60
CA MET A 229 13.36 8.25 2.09
C MET A 229 12.55 8.42 3.37
N ALA A 230 11.40 7.73 3.52
CA ALA A 230 10.64 7.73 4.77
C ALA A 230 11.47 7.19 5.94
N GLY A 231 12.23 6.12 5.73
CA GLY A 231 13.18 5.61 6.74
C GLY A 231 14.25 6.64 7.10
N LEU A 232 14.76 7.40 6.12
CA LEU A 232 15.72 8.49 6.37
C LEU A 232 15.11 9.72 7.08
N ILE A 233 13.80 9.85 7.08
CA ILE A 233 13.11 10.85 7.93
C ILE A 233 13.02 10.34 9.36
N ILE A 234 12.58 9.10 9.55
CA ILE A 234 12.18 8.56 10.84
C ILE A 234 13.39 8.22 11.73
N PHE A 235 14.28 7.34 11.27
CA PHE A 235 15.34 6.80 12.12
C PHE A 235 16.38 7.84 12.56
N PRO A 236 16.85 8.75 11.68
CA PRO A 236 17.76 9.81 12.10
C PRO A 236 17.12 10.79 13.10
N ALA A 237 15.83 11.14 12.90
CA ALA A 237 15.10 12.01 13.81
C ALA A 237 14.90 11.36 15.18
N CYS A 238 14.48 10.09 15.25
CA CYS A 238 14.38 9.34 16.51
C CYS A 238 15.73 9.31 17.26
N SER A 239 16.82 9.02 16.56
CA SER A 239 18.16 8.98 17.14
C SER A 239 18.63 10.34 17.67
N ALA A 240 18.34 11.43 16.93
CA ALA A 240 18.71 12.78 17.31
C ALA A 240 18.07 13.23 18.64
N PHE A 241 16.85 12.78 18.92
CA PHE A 241 16.10 13.13 20.12
C PHE A 241 16.08 12.02 21.18
N GLY A 242 16.84 10.94 20.99
CA GLY A 242 16.92 9.85 21.96
C GLY A 242 15.59 9.10 22.17
N VAL A 243 14.71 9.13 21.16
CA VAL A 243 13.43 8.41 21.18
C VAL A 243 13.62 7.07 20.47
N GLU A 244 13.30 5.97 21.16
CA GLU A 244 13.36 4.66 20.54
C GLU A 244 12.24 4.50 19.50
N PRO A 245 12.56 4.03 18.29
CA PRO A 245 11.51 3.76 17.30
C PRO A 245 10.66 2.58 17.75
N SER A 246 9.37 2.83 17.97
CA SER A 246 8.37 1.78 18.20
C SER A 246 7.99 1.11 16.87
N GLU A 247 7.04 0.18 16.91
CA GLU A 247 6.52 -0.50 15.72
C GLU A 247 5.03 -0.22 15.54
N GLY A 248 4.53 -0.47 14.33
CA GLY A 248 3.12 -0.27 14.00
C GLY A 248 2.67 1.19 14.06
N PRO A 249 1.37 1.44 14.35
CA PRO A 249 0.80 2.80 14.40
C PRO A 249 1.48 3.71 15.42
N SER A 250 1.96 3.17 16.54
CA SER A 250 2.63 3.97 17.59
C SER A 250 3.90 4.64 17.10
N LEU A 251 4.59 4.11 16.08
CA LEU A 251 5.72 4.80 15.47
C LEU A 251 5.32 6.15 14.88
N ILE A 252 4.21 6.21 14.16
CA ILE A 252 3.75 7.40 13.46
C ILE A 252 3.00 8.35 14.40
N PHE A 253 2.17 7.84 15.29
CA PHE A 253 1.22 8.65 16.07
C PHE A 253 1.68 8.95 17.50
N VAL A 254 2.70 8.25 18.00
CA VAL A 254 3.28 8.50 19.31
C VAL A 254 4.74 8.88 19.22
N THR A 255 5.58 8.05 18.59
CA THR A 255 7.04 8.26 18.53
C THR A 255 7.41 9.52 17.77
N LEU A 256 6.92 9.70 16.55
CA LEU A 256 7.25 10.87 15.72
C LEU A 256 6.68 12.19 16.26
N PRO A 257 5.45 12.29 16.76
CA PRO A 257 5.00 13.48 17.49
C PRO A 257 5.92 13.83 18.67
N ASN A 258 6.40 12.84 19.44
CA ASN A 258 7.39 13.08 20.49
C ASN A 258 8.72 13.64 19.96
N VAL A 259 9.15 13.23 18.78
CA VAL A 259 10.31 13.83 18.11
C VAL A 259 10.01 15.29 17.76
N PHE A 260 8.87 15.55 17.11
CA PHE A 260 8.54 16.91 16.66
C PHE A 260 8.36 17.91 17.80
N ILE A 261 7.70 17.55 18.91
CA ILE A 261 7.54 18.47 20.05
C ILE A 261 8.88 18.91 20.67
N ASN A 262 9.94 18.12 20.51
CA ASN A 262 11.29 18.43 20.99
C ASN A 262 12.13 19.20 19.96
N MET A 263 11.64 19.37 18.72
CA MET A 263 12.32 20.13 17.67
C MET A 263 12.03 21.63 17.77
N SER A 264 13.00 22.45 17.39
CA SER A 264 12.72 23.86 17.07
C SER A 264 11.72 23.94 15.91
N PHE A 265 10.66 24.72 16.07
CA PHE A 265 9.54 24.78 15.11
C PHE A 265 8.80 23.45 14.92
N GLY A 266 8.68 22.65 15.98
CA GLY A 266 8.09 21.31 15.93
C GLY A 266 6.67 21.27 15.37
N GLN A 267 5.83 22.27 15.66
CA GLN A 267 4.50 22.40 15.06
C GLN A 267 4.57 22.47 13.53
N PHE A 268 5.50 23.23 12.97
CA PHE A 268 5.69 23.33 11.51
C PHE A 268 6.15 21.99 10.92
N TRP A 269 7.19 21.36 11.51
CA TRP A 269 7.71 20.09 10.99
C TRP A 269 6.72 18.94 11.13
N GLY A 270 5.99 18.89 12.24
CA GLY A 270 4.92 17.91 12.43
C GLY A 270 3.77 18.10 11.44
N SER A 271 3.33 19.35 11.23
CA SER A 271 2.30 19.64 10.20
C SER A 271 2.77 19.21 8.81
N LEU A 272 4.02 19.51 8.44
CA LEU A 272 4.60 19.17 7.15
C LEU A 272 4.69 17.64 6.95
N PHE A 273 5.09 16.91 8.00
CA PHE A 273 5.15 15.45 8.00
C PHE A 273 3.76 14.84 7.82
N PHE A 274 2.76 15.31 8.56
CA PHE A 274 1.41 14.76 8.42
C PHE A 274 0.70 15.16 7.14
N VAL A 275 1.04 16.29 6.49
CA VAL A 275 0.64 16.56 5.09
C VAL A 275 1.25 15.54 4.14
N PHE A 276 2.56 15.24 4.29
CA PHE A 276 3.22 14.20 3.51
C PHE A 276 2.53 12.84 3.68
N MET A 277 2.27 12.42 4.93
CA MET A 277 1.58 11.16 5.24
C MET A 277 0.14 11.13 4.69
N THR A 278 -0.58 12.25 4.81
CA THR A 278 -1.93 12.38 4.22
C THR A 278 -1.91 12.22 2.71
N PHE A 279 -0.96 12.85 2.01
CA PHE A 279 -0.85 12.70 0.56
C PHE A 279 -0.48 11.27 0.15
N ALA A 280 0.45 10.64 0.88
CA ALA A 280 0.83 9.25 0.65
C ALA A 280 -0.37 8.31 0.82
N SER A 281 -1.07 8.38 1.94
CA SER A 281 -2.22 7.52 2.21
C SER A 281 -3.39 7.79 1.27
N PHE A 282 -3.70 9.06 0.99
CA PHE A 282 -4.82 9.44 0.14
C PHE A 282 -4.61 9.05 -1.33
N SER A 283 -3.37 9.02 -1.82
CA SER A 283 -3.06 8.51 -3.16
C SER A 283 -3.47 7.03 -3.30
N THR A 284 -3.19 6.22 -2.27
CA THR A 284 -3.63 4.81 -2.21
C THR A 284 -5.16 4.70 -2.13
N VAL A 285 -5.81 5.49 -1.26
CA VAL A 285 -7.28 5.51 -1.15
C VAL A 285 -7.93 5.76 -2.51
N THR A 286 -7.50 6.80 -3.22
CA THR A 286 -8.07 7.13 -4.54
C THR A 286 -7.76 6.06 -5.60
N ALA A 287 -6.59 5.44 -5.53
CA ALA A 287 -6.20 4.35 -6.44
C ALA A 287 -7.10 3.12 -6.27
N VAL A 288 -7.32 2.67 -5.03
CA VAL A 288 -8.15 1.50 -4.76
C VAL A 288 -9.63 1.79 -4.96
N PHE A 289 -10.10 3.02 -4.68
CA PHE A 289 -11.46 3.43 -5.04
C PHE A 289 -11.69 3.37 -6.55
N GLU A 290 -10.70 3.78 -7.37
CA GLU A 290 -10.81 3.63 -8.83
C GLU A 290 -10.87 2.16 -9.23
N SER A 291 -10.10 1.27 -8.57
CA SER A 291 -10.20 -0.18 -8.79
C SER A 291 -11.60 -0.70 -8.47
N LEU A 292 -12.18 -0.34 -7.33
CA LEU A 292 -13.55 -0.71 -6.96
C LEU A 292 -14.59 -0.20 -7.98
N ILE A 293 -14.46 1.06 -8.38
CA ILE A 293 -15.35 1.69 -9.35
C ILE A 293 -15.25 0.98 -10.71
N GLY A 294 -14.02 0.75 -11.19
CA GLY A 294 -13.76 0.08 -12.46
C GLY A 294 -14.31 -1.34 -12.51
N ASN A 295 -14.08 -2.12 -11.45
CA ASN A 295 -14.65 -3.47 -11.35
C ASN A 295 -16.17 -3.44 -11.38
N CYS A 296 -16.82 -2.61 -10.56
CA CYS A 296 -18.28 -2.52 -10.56
C CYS A 296 -18.87 -2.01 -11.88
N MET A 297 -18.18 -1.08 -12.57
CA MET A 297 -18.62 -0.60 -13.89
C MET A 297 -18.57 -1.71 -14.94
N ASP A 298 -17.48 -2.48 -14.97
CA ASP A 298 -17.29 -3.56 -15.94
C ASP A 298 -18.18 -4.77 -15.65
N ASP A 299 -18.30 -5.17 -14.38
CA ASP A 299 -18.99 -6.39 -13.97
C ASP A 299 -20.52 -6.23 -13.99
N PHE A 300 -21.03 -5.06 -13.58
CA PHE A 300 -22.46 -4.79 -13.47
C PHE A 300 -23.02 -3.86 -14.57
N GLY A 301 -22.13 -3.32 -15.43
CA GLY A 301 -22.54 -2.36 -16.47
C GLY A 301 -23.06 -1.03 -15.91
N TRP A 302 -22.65 -0.64 -14.69
CA TRP A 302 -23.13 0.60 -14.08
C TRP A 302 -22.40 1.82 -14.61
N SER A 303 -23.12 2.95 -14.67
CA SER A 303 -22.45 4.23 -14.93
C SER A 303 -21.60 4.65 -13.74
N ARG A 304 -20.51 5.40 -13.99
CA ARG A 304 -19.62 5.89 -12.93
C ARG A 304 -20.36 6.62 -11.81
N LYS A 305 -21.32 7.48 -12.13
CA LYS A 305 -22.13 8.19 -11.13
C LYS A 305 -22.92 7.24 -10.23
N LYS A 306 -23.57 6.22 -10.83
CA LYS A 306 -24.32 5.22 -10.07
C LYS A 306 -23.37 4.42 -9.18
N THR A 307 -22.23 4.00 -9.70
CA THR A 307 -21.24 3.23 -8.96
C THR A 307 -20.71 4.01 -7.75
N VAL A 308 -20.32 5.26 -7.93
CA VAL A 308 -19.87 6.13 -6.83
C VAL A 308 -20.95 6.32 -5.77
N LEU A 309 -22.22 6.60 -6.18
CA LEU A 309 -23.33 6.77 -5.24
C LEU A 309 -23.64 5.51 -4.42
N ILE A 310 -23.36 4.32 -4.96
CA ILE A 310 -23.57 3.05 -4.24
C ILE A 310 -22.34 2.72 -3.39
N LEU A 311 -21.12 2.82 -3.94
CA LEU A 311 -19.91 2.42 -3.23
C LEU A 311 -19.57 3.35 -2.06
N LEU A 312 -19.84 4.66 -2.18
CA LEU A 312 -19.54 5.61 -1.11
C LEU A 312 -20.21 5.23 0.22
N PRO A 313 -21.56 5.08 0.32
CA PRO A 313 -22.18 4.65 1.57
C PRO A 313 -21.78 3.22 1.95
N PHE A 314 -21.52 2.35 0.98
CA PHE A 314 -21.15 0.96 1.25
C PHE A 314 -19.77 0.87 1.91
N VAL A 315 -18.77 1.60 1.41
CA VAL A 315 -17.44 1.68 2.03
C VAL A 315 -17.51 2.41 3.37
N PHE A 316 -18.23 3.54 3.45
CA PHE A 316 -18.39 4.29 4.71
C PHE A 316 -18.97 3.41 5.82
N LEU A 317 -20.09 2.74 5.54
CA LEU A 317 -20.74 1.86 6.52
C LEU A 317 -19.86 0.62 6.83
N GLY A 318 -19.17 0.07 5.83
CA GLY A 318 -18.23 -1.04 6.01
C GLY A 318 -17.02 -0.68 6.87
N SER A 319 -16.60 0.60 6.89
CA SER A 319 -15.47 1.06 7.71
C SER A 319 -15.85 1.35 9.17
N ILE A 320 -17.14 1.49 9.49
CA ILE A 320 -17.60 1.76 10.87
C ILE A 320 -17.16 0.65 11.85
N PRO A 321 -17.32 -0.66 11.55
CA PRO A 321 -16.85 -1.71 12.44
C PRO A 321 -15.36 -1.62 12.79
N CYS A 322 -14.51 -1.30 11.81
CA CYS A 322 -13.09 -1.09 12.03
C CYS A 322 -12.83 0.09 12.99
N ALA A 323 -13.48 1.24 12.78
CA ALA A 323 -13.36 2.40 13.66
C ALA A 323 -13.87 2.11 15.08
N LEU A 324 -14.97 1.37 15.22
CA LEU A 324 -15.53 0.97 16.52
C LEU A 324 -14.69 -0.10 17.23
N GLY A 325 -13.88 -0.88 16.49
CA GLY A 325 -12.99 -1.88 17.06
C GLY A 325 -11.93 -1.36 18.02
N PHE A 326 -11.67 -0.05 18.01
CA PHE A 326 -10.75 0.60 18.96
C PHE A 326 -11.43 1.11 20.24
N ASN A 327 -12.74 1.15 20.29
CA ASN A 327 -13.51 1.75 21.40
C ASN A 327 -14.73 0.91 21.79
N VAL A 328 -15.90 1.17 21.21
CA VAL A 328 -17.17 0.50 21.58
C VAL A 328 -17.11 -1.02 21.38
N TRP A 329 -16.36 -1.50 20.40
CA TRP A 329 -16.20 -2.92 20.06
C TRP A 329 -14.79 -3.45 20.34
N SER A 330 -14.03 -2.81 21.24
CA SER A 330 -12.67 -3.24 21.59
C SER A 330 -12.57 -4.67 22.10
N ASP A 331 -13.65 -5.19 22.72
CA ASP A 331 -13.73 -6.57 23.20
C ASP A 331 -14.03 -7.59 22.07
N VAL A 332 -14.41 -7.10 20.87
CA VAL A 332 -14.71 -7.98 19.74
C VAL A 332 -13.42 -8.45 19.11
N GLN A 333 -13.13 -9.75 19.29
CA GLN A 333 -11.97 -10.40 18.68
C GLN A 333 -12.43 -11.50 17.71
N ILE A 334 -11.80 -11.56 16.56
CA ILE A 334 -12.01 -12.56 15.52
C ILE A 334 -10.73 -13.39 15.42
N ALA A 335 -10.79 -14.67 15.75
CA ALA A 335 -9.62 -15.55 15.82
C ALA A 335 -8.46 -14.98 16.67
N GLY A 336 -8.78 -14.28 17.77
CA GLY A 336 -7.79 -13.68 18.68
C GLY A 336 -7.17 -12.37 18.21
N LYS A 337 -7.69 -11.76 17.12
CA LYS A 337 -7.24 -10.49 16.56
C LYS A 337 -8.35 -9.45 16.68
N GLY A 338 -7.96 -8.19 16.87
CA GLY A 338 -8.88 -7.05 16.74
C GLY A 338 -9.44 -6.93 15.32
N ILE A 339 -10.45 -6.10 15.13
CA ILE A 339 -11.14 -5.97 13.82
C ILE A 339 -10.15 -5.51 12.74
N LEU A 340 -9.40 -4.43 12.97
CA LEU A 340 -8.39 -3.94 12.02
C LEU A 340 -7.34 -5.00 11.69
N ASP A 341 -6.80 -5.66 12.72
CA ASP A 341 -5.74 -6.66 12.53
C ASP A 341 -6.24 -7.88 11.75
N MET A 342 -7.53 -8.24 11.90
CA MET A 342 -8.15 -9.31 11.13
C MET A 342 -8.36 -8.90 9.67
N GLU A 343 -8.83 -7.67 9.42
CA GLU A 343 -9.02 -7.14 8.08
C GLU A 343 -7.69 -7.04 7.33
N ASP A 344 -6.64 -6.53 7.99
CA ASP A 344 -5.29 -6.50 7.41
C ASP A 344 -4.73 -7.91 7.17
N PHE A 345 -4.91 -8.85 8.10
CA PHE A 345 -4.51 -10.24 7.90
C PHE A 345 -5.22 -10.89 6.70
N LEU A 346 -6.51 -10.63 6.49
CA LEU A 346 -7.25 -11.14 5.34
C LEU A 346 -6.67 -10.60 4.02
N VAL A 347 -6.30 -9.33 3.98
CA VAL A 347 -5.71 -8.72 2.78
C VAL A 347 -4.25 -9.14 2.63
N SER A 348 -3.40 -8.75 3.57
CA SER A 348 -1.95 -8.88 3.47
C SER A 348 -1.46 -10.32 3.61
N GLY A 349 -2.10 -11.10 4.51
CA GLY A 349 -1.73 -12.49 4.77
C GLY A 349 -2.33 -13.50 3.79
N LEU A 350 -3.49 -13.22 3.21
CA LEU A 350 -4.21 -14.18 2.37
C LEU A 350 -4.42 -13.69 0.93
N ILE A 351 -5.15 -12.57 0.74
CA ILE A 351 -5.62 -12.18 -0.59
C ILE A 351 -4.46 -11.80 -1.50
N LEU A 352 -3.49 -11.00 -1.03
CA LEU A 352 -2.36 -10.58 -1.85
C LEU A 352 -1.48 -11.77 -2.29
N PRO A 353 -1.03 -12.68 -1.41
CA PRO A 353 -0.25 -13.84 -1.83
C PRO A 353 -1.04 -14.82 -2.71
N LEU A 354 -2.29 -15.14 -2.35
CA LEU A 354 -3.15 -16.02 -3.17
C LEU A 354 -3.40 -15.44 -4.55
N GLY A 355 -3.76 -14.17 -4.62
CA GLY A 355 -3.98 -13.49 -5.88
C GLY A 355 -2.73 -13.47 -6.75
N SER A 356 -1.57 -13.20 -6.16
CA SER A 356 -0.29 -13.22 -6.86
C SER A 356 0.03 -14.61 -7.45
N ILE A 357 -0.28 -15.70 -6.73
CA ILE A 357 -0.17 -17.07 -7.27
C ILE A 357 -1.10 -17.25 -8.45
N ILE A 358 -2.35 -16.79 -8.34
CA ILE A 358 -3.36 -16.95 -9.40
C ILE A 358 -2.93 -16.16 -10.66
N PHE A 359 -2.48 -14.91 -10.52
CA PHE A 359 -1.92 -14.14 -11.65
C PHE A 359 -0.71 -14.85 -12.28
N ALA A 360 0.21 -15.37 -11.45
CA ALA A 360 1.36 -16.11 -11.94
C ALA A 360 0.94 -17.34 -12.74
N LEU A 361 0.08 -18.19 -12.17
CA LEU A 361 -0.41 -19.40 -12.85
C LEU A 361 -1.21 -19.09 -14.10
N PHE A 362 -2.03 -18.03 -14.08
CA PHE A 362 -2.81 -17.61 -15.24
C PHE A 362 -1.91 -17.16 -16.40
N CYS A 363 -0.91 -16.33 -16.13
CA CYS A 363 -0.01 -15.81 -17.16
C CYS A 363 0.93 -16.87 -17.76
N VAL A 364 1.31 -17.92 -16.99
CA VAL A 364 2.33 -18.87 -17.46
C VAL A 364 1.78 -20.24 -17.84
N SER A 365 0.60 -20.62 -17.32
CA SER A 365 0.03 -21.96 -17.54
C SER A 365 -0.59 -22.09 -18.92
N LYS A 366 -0.49 -23.30 -19.50
CA LYS A 366 -1.23 -23.67 -20.70
C LYS A 366 -2.75 -23.73 -20.52
N TYR A 367 -3.23 -23.79 -19.28
CA TYR A 367 -4.66 -23.75 -18.90
C TYR A 367 -5.16 -22.33 -18.59
N GLY A 368 -4.26 -21.33 -18.60
CA GLY A 368 -4.56 -19.91 -18.49
C GLY A 368 -4.33 -19.17 -19.80
N TRP A 369 -3.88 -17.92 -19.72
CA TRP A 369 -3.56 -17.10 -20.89
C TRP A 369 -2.33 -17.62 -21.66
N GLY A 370 -1.34 -18.14 -20.94
CA GLY A 370 -0.13 -18.78 -21.45
C GLY A 370 1.05 -17.85 -21.62
N PHE A 371 2.26 -18.41 -21.34
CA PHE A 371 3.51 -17.63 -21.25
C PHE A 371 3.87 -16.89 -22.55
N ASP A 372 3.64 -17.48 -23.71
CA ASP A 372 4.02 -16.85 -24.99
C ASP A 372 3.19 -15.60 -25.29
N LYS A 373 1.87 -15.62 -25.03
CA LYS A 373 0.99 -14.45 -25.17
C LYS A 373 1.29 -13.38 -24.13
N TYR A 374 1.55 -13.80 -22.89
CA TYR A 374 2.00 -12.91 -21.82
C TYR A 374 3.29 -12.19 -22.20
N LEU A 375 4.32 -12.93 -22.68
CA LEU A 375 5.61 -12.37 -23.06
C LEU A 375 5.50 -11.41 -24.25
N GLU A 376 4.63 -11.72 -25.23
CA GLU A 376 4.34 -10.85 -26.38
C GLU A 376 3.79 -9.51 -25.91
N GLU A 377 2.77 -9.52 -25.03
CA GLU A 377 2.18 -8.31 -24.50
C GLU A 377 3.19 -7.50 -23.67
N VAL A 378 3.95 -8.14 -22.78
CA VAL A 378 4.98 -7.47 -21.96
C VAL A 378 6.01 -6.76 -22.81
N ASN A 379 6.41 -7.37 -23.92
CA ASN A 379 7.45 -6.87 -24.84
C ASN A 379 6.90 -5.91 -25.92
N THR A 380 5.60 -5.67 -25.94
CA THR A 380 4.99 -4.71 -26.87
C THR A 380 5.35 -3.28 -26.46
N GLY A 381 5.83 -2.49 -27.45
CA GLY A 381 6.30 -1.12 -27.27
C GLY A 381 7.81 -0.98 -27.20
N THR A 382 8.27 0.22 -26.84
CA THR A 382 9.69 0.57 -26.73
C THR A 382 10.17 0.49 -25.28
N GLY A 383 11.35 -0.05 -25.02
CA GLY A 383 11.96 -0.14 -23.70
C GLY A 383 12.57 -1.50 -23.39
N MET A 384 12.72 -1.81 -22.10
CA MET A 384 13.34 -3.03 -21.63
C MET A 384 12.46 -4.24 -21.97
N LYS A 385 13.02 -5.18 -22.74
CA LYS A 385 12.32 -6.40 -23.14
C LYS A 385 12.68 -7.56 -22.21
N MET A 386 11.66 -8.32 -21.85
CA MET A 386 11.81 -9.55 -21.07
C MET A 386 12.30 -10.69 -21.97
N PRO A 387 13.42 -11.38 -21.63
CA PRO A 387 13.95 -12.46 -22.43
C PRO A 387 13.19 -13.77 -22.21
N ARG A 388 13.14 -14.63 -23.24
CA ARG A 388 12.43 -15.93 -23.17
C ARG A 388 13.03 -16.93 -22.17
N TRP A 389 14.32 -16.83 -21.88
CA TRP A 389 14.99 -17.77 -20.95
C TRP A 389 14.47 -17.65 -19.51
N ILE A 390 13.80 -16.55 -19.16
CA ILE A 390 13.20 -16.34 -17.82
C ILE A 390 11.97 -17.23 -17.56
N ARG A 391 11.44 -17.92 -18.59
CA ARG A 391 10.25 -18.78 -18.50
C ARG A 391 10.31 -19.78 -17.34
N PRO A 392 11.38 -20.55 -17.10
CA PRO A 392 11.43 -21.52 -16.00
C PRO A 392 11.28 -20.86 -14.63
N TYR A 393 11.83 -19.64 -14.46
CA TYR A 393 11.67 -18.86 -13.24
C TYR A 393 10.20 -18.53 -13.00
N PHE A 394 9.49 -18.00 -13.99
CA PHE A 394 8.08 -17.62 -13.87
C PHE A 394 7.16 -18.83 -13.70
N CYS A 395 7.47 -19.96 -14.35
CA CYS A 395 6.62 -21.15 -14.29
C CYS A 395 6.77 -21.96 -13.00
N TYR A 396 7.95 -21.97 -12.38
CA TYR A 396 8.26 -22.89 -11.27
C TYR A 396 8.73 -22.15 -10.01
N VAL A 397 9.75 -21.28 -10.14
CA VAL A 397 10.38 -20.67 -8.97
C VAL A 397 9.49 -19.62 -8.34
N LEU A 398 8.94 -18.71 -9.14
CA LEU A 398 8.08 -17.62 -8.67
C LEU A 398 6.84 -18.13 -7.91
N PRO A 399 6.02 -19.09 -8.44
CA PRO A 399 4.88 -19.61 -7.70
C PRO A 399 5.25 -20.33 -6.40
N LEU A 400 6.40 -21.04 -6.37
CA LEU A 400 6.89 -21.71 -5.16
C LEU A 400 7.32 -20.70 -4.09
N LEU A 401 8.01 -19.63 -4.47
CA LEU A 401 8.37 -18.56 -3.55
C LEU A 401 7.14 -17.88 -2.97
N ILE A 402 6.13 -17.57 -3.79
CA ILE A 402 4.89 -16.94 -3.32
C ILE A 402 4.12 -17.90 -2.40
N LEU A 403 4.07 -19.21 -2.74
CA LEU A 403 3.46 -20.22 -1.88
C LEU A 403 4.15 -20.31 -0.51
N PHE A 404 5.48 -20.19 -0.49
CA PHE A 404 6.24 -20.14 0.77
C PHE A 404 5.84 -18.93 1.62
N VAL A 405 5.65 -17.75 1.01
CA VAL A 405 5.15 -16.54 1.71
C VAL A 405 3.78 -16.81 2.33
N LEU A 406 2.85 -17.34 1.53
CA LEU A 406 1.49 -17.63 1.96
C LEU A 406 1.49 -18.60 3.18
N VAL A 407 2.24 -19.68 3.08
CA VAL A 407 2.32 -20.68 4.19
C VAL A 407 2.91 -20.07 5.45
N LYS A 408 3.96 -19.23 5.30
CA LYS A 408 4.57 -18.54 6.45
C LYS A 408 3.67 -17.46 7.05
N GLY A 409 2.86 -16.81 6.28
CA GLY A 409 1.87 -15.83 6.77
C GLY A 409 0.70 -16.48 7.54
N LEU A 410 0.46 -17.77 7.31
CA LEU A 410 -0.58 -18.56 7.99
C LEU A 410 -0.11 -19.23 9.29
N MET A 411 1.20 -19.36 9.51
CA MET A 411 1.83 -19.97 10.69
C MET A 411 2.16 -18.93 11.76
#